data_05103cd0c30c7209462170c51ed697f0
#
_entry.id   05103cd0c30c7209462170c51ed697f0
#
_cell.length_a   1.000
_cell.length_b   1.000
_cell.length_c   1.000
_cell.angle_alpha   90.00
_cell.angle_beta   90.00
_cell.angle_gamma   90.00
#
_symmetry.space_group_name_H-M   'P 1'
#
loop_
_entity.id
_entity.type
_entity.pdbx_description
1 polymer ?
#
loop_
_entity_poly.entity_id
_entity_poly.type
_entity_poly.pdbx_seq_one_letter_code
_entity_poly.pdbx_strand_id
1 'polypeptide(L)'
;FSSVGSGSKKTIMDKDKLKGHAALWVANIVWGLNAPICKSVLVSESNPGGVDPFALSAYRMVGACLLFWTASLLLPRERVSRRDMAALFFASVFGIQLNQMLFLWGLSLTSPIDSSIIATIVPVLTMVLATVFLREPITWLKSGGVALGCFGALLLVALSRHGGGQASSVMGDALCIVSAVSYAVYLTAFRDTIVKYSPVTTMKWMFLFAAVSAAAIYYRPLAGVDYGALEPATWGGIGYVVVCSTFVSYLMVPVGQRFLRPTVVSMYNYVQPVVAVVFTVLAGLDTFGPAKGLAAACVFAGVWLVTKSRSRAQMEAEGRR
;
A
#
# COMPACT_ATOMS: atom_id res chain seq x y z
N PHE A 1 -28.42 34.97 -11.25
CA PHE A 1 -28.74 33.66 -10.57
C PHE A 1 -27.74 32.51 -10.85
N SER A 2 -26.49 32.78 -11.32
CA SER A 2 -25.52 31.70 -11.66
C SER A 2 -24.34 31.54 -10.69
N SER A 3 -24.19 32.34 -9.64
CA SER A 3 -23.01 32.28 -8.75
C SER A 3 -23.13 31.34 -7.54
N VAL A 4 -24.35 31.00 -7.13
CA VAL A 4 -24.59 30.12 -5.95
C VAL A 4 -24.27 28.64 -6.23
N GLY A 5 -24.43 28.18 -7.47
CA GLY A 5 -24.16 26.79 -7.84
C GLY A 5 -22.68 26.43 -7.94
N SER A 6 -21.79 27.38 -8.20
CA SER A 6 -20.34 27.17 -8.36
C SER A 6 -19.65 26.96 -7.01
N GLY A 7 -20.04 27.70 -5.97
CA GLY A 7 -19.45 27.58 -4.63
C GLY A 7 -19.77 26.25 -3.97
N SER A 8 -21.02 25.78 -4.08
CA SER A 8 -21.48 24.50 -3.51
C SER A 8 -20.76 23.29 -4.14
N LYS A 9 -20.60 23.24 -5.49
CA LYS A 9 -19.87 22.19 -6.18
C LYS A 9 -18.38 22.13 -5.82
N LYS A 10 -17.74 23.30 -5.65
CA LYS A 10 -16.33 23.39 -5.23
C LYS A 10 -16.13 22.88 -3.81
N THR A 11 -17.02 23.22 -2.88
CA THR A 11 -16.97 22.77 -1.47
C THR A 11 -17.19 21.26 -1.35
N ILE A 12 -18.10 20.66 -2.14
CA ILE A 12 -18.34 19.21 -2.16
C ILE A 12 -17.11 18.48 -2.71
N MET A 13 -16.54 18.96 -3.82
CA MET A 13 -15.35 18.37 -4.44
C MET A 13 -14.12 18.42 -3.53
N ASP A 14 -13.97 19.47 -2.72
CA ASP A 14 -12.90 19.59 -1.73
C ASP A 14 -13.08 18.63 -0.55
N LYS A 15 -14.33 18.44 -0.07
CA LYS A 15 -14.64 17.44 0.97
C LYS A 15 -14.36 16.00 0.51
N ASP A 16 -14.66 15.68 -0.73
CA ASP A 16 -14.42 14.32 -1.26
C ASP A 16 -12.92 14.04 -1.43
N LYS A 17 -12.14 15.02 -1.88
CA LYS A 17 -10.68 14.89 -1.88
C LYS A 17 -10.12 14.69 -0.48
N LEU A 18 -10.63 15.42 0.51
CA LEU A 18 -10.22 15.25 1.90
C LEU A 18 -10.48 13.85 2.42
N LYS A 19 -11.63 13.23 2.08
CA LYS A 19 -11.90 11.81 2.40
C LYS A 19 -10.86 10.89 1.79
N GLY A 20 -10.48 11.14 0.51
CA GLY A 20 -9.44 10.36 -0.16
C GLY A 20 -8.08 10.48 0.54
N HIS A 21 -7.69 11.69 0.91
CA HIS A 21 -6.45 11.93 1.66
C HIS A 21 -6.48 11.25 3.04
N ALA A 22 -7.58 11.38 3.80
CA ALA A 22 -7.74 10.76 5.11
C ALA A 22 -7.65 9.21 5.03
N ALA A 23 -8.30 8.62 4.03
CA ALA A 23 -8.23 7.17 3.80
C ALA A 23 -6.79 6.70 3.54
N LEU A 24 -6.02 7.43 2.72
CA LEU A 24 -4.62 7.10 2.45
C LEU A 24 -3.71 7.29 3.67
N TRP A 25 -3.99 8.29 4.52
CA TRP A 25 -3.30 8.45 5.79
C TRP A 25 -3.50 7.22 6.66
N VAL A 26 -4.75 6.77 6.85
CA VAL A 26 -5.07 5.56 7.65
C VAL A 26 -4.32 4.34 7.09
N ALA A 27 -4.41 4.09 5.78
CA ALA A 27 -3.73 2.95 5.16
C ALA A 27 -2.22 2.97 5.38
N ASN A 28 -1.57 4.12 5.20
CA ASN A 28 -0.12 4.21 5.25
C ASN A 28 0.44 4.33 6.68
N ILE A 29 -0.33 4.82 7.65
CA ILE A 29 0.00 4.70 9.07
C ILE A 29 0.05 3.22 9.46
N VAL A 30 -0.98 2.45 9.11
CA VAL A 30 -1.02 1.01 9.37
C VAL A 30 0.13 0.29 8.65
N TRP A 31 0.36 0.59 7.37
CA TRP A 31 1.44 -0.05 6.63
C TRP A 31 2.84 0.35 7.09
N GLY A 32 3.02 1.51 7.71
CA GLY A 32 4.30 1.91 8.30
C GLY A 32 4.79 0.95 9.40
N LEU A 33 3.87 0.29 10.09
CA LEU A 33 4.17 -0.72 11.11
C LEU A 33 4.17 -2.15 10.56
N ASN A 34 3.77 -2.35 9.30
CA ASN A 34 3.58 -3.69 8.74
C ASN A 34 4.88 -4.50 8.62
N ALA A 35 5.98 -3.90 8.14
CA ALA A 35 7.23 -4.60 7.92
C ALA A 35 7.84 -5.14 9.23
N PRO A 36 8.01 -4.34 10.31
CA PRO A 36 8.52 -4.87 11.57
C PRO A 36 7.59 -5.92 12.20
N ILE A 37 6.26 -5.73 12.15
CA ILE A 37 5.31 -6.71 12.69
C ILE A 37 5.31 -8.00 11.87
N CYS A 38 5.32 -7.93 10.53
CA CYS A 38 5.47 -9.13 9.71
C CYS A 38 6.78 -9.88 10.03
N LYS A 39 7.89 -9.13 10.20
CA LYS A 39 9.19 -9.76 10.49
C LYS A 39 9.20 -10.46 11.85
N SER A 40 8.51 -9.94 12.87
CA SER A 40 8.38 -10.61 14.17
C SER A 40 7.48 -11.86 14.14
N VAL A 41 6.56 -11.95 13.18
CA VAL A 41 5.66 -13.10 12.99
C VAL A 41 6.31 -14.19 12.14
N LEU A 42 7.18 -13.83 11.19
CA LEU A 42 7.81 -14.76 10.27
C LEU A 42 8.85 -15.64 10.98
N VAL A 43 8.94 -16.88 10.51
CA VAL A 43 10.01 -17.82 10.93
C VAL A 43 11.38 -17.20 10.62
N SER A 44 12.28 -17.21 11.59
CA SER A 44 13.65 -16.70 11.50
C SER A 44 14.53 -17.34 12.57
N GLU A 45 15.84 -17.08 12.54
CA GLU A 45 16.75 -17.53 13.61
C GLU A 45 16.33 -16.98 14.99
N SER A 46 15.80 -15.76 15.04
CA SER A 46 15.29 -15.13 16.27
C SER A 46 13.86 -15.56 16.65
N ASN A 47 13.12 -16.17 15.73
CA ASN A 47 11.77 -16.71 15.96
C ASN A 47 11.59 -18.05 15.25
N PRO A 48 12.16 -19.17 15.77
CA PRO A 48 12.04 -20.49 15.14
C PRO A 48 10.61 -21.01 15.10
N GLY A 49 9.75 -20.58 16.05
CA GLY A 49 8.32 -20.90 16.10
C GLY A 49 7.43 -19.97 15.25
N GLY A 50 8.02 -19.12 14.42
CA GLY A 50 7.29 -18.21 13.55
C GLY A 50 6.57 -18.91 12.40
N VAL A 51 5.83 -18.12 11.63
CA VAL A 51 5.01 -18.61 10.52
C VAL A 51 5.78 -18.49 9.21
N ASP A 52 5.64 -19.48 8.35
CA ASP A 52 6.14 -19.45 6.97
C ASP A 52 5.54 -18.27 6.18
N PRO A 53 6.32 -17.55 5.34
CA PRO A 53 5.84 -16.38 4.59
C PRO A 53 4.68 -16.68 3.65
N PHE A 54 4.61 -17.90 3.09
CA PHE A 54 3.49 -18.31 2.24
C PHE A 54 2.23 -18.61 3.07
N ALA A 55 2.39 -19.20 4.27
CA ALA A 55 1.29 -19.38 5.21
C ALA A 55 0.74 -18.03 5.69
N LEU A 56 1.61 -17.07 6.03
CA LEU A 56 1.17 -15.71 6.39
C LEU A 56 0.47 -15.01 5.23
N SER A 57 0.94 -15.17 3.99
CA SER A 57 0.25 -14.67 2.80
C SER A 57 -1.14 -15.26 2.65
N ALA A 58 -1.29 -16.57 2.89
CA ALA A 58 -2.59 -17.23 2.83
C ALA A 58 -3.54 -16.73 3.93
N TYR A 59 -3.07 -16.53 5.18
CA TYR A 59 -3.89 -15.94 6.25
C TYR A 59 -4.39 -14.56 5.88
N ARG A 60 -3.56 -13.71 5.27
CA ARG A 60 -3.97 -12.39 4.77
C ARG A 60 -5.08 -12.49 3.73
N MET A 61 -4.91 -13.36 2.74
CA MET A 61 -5.84 -13.50 1.61
C MET A 61 -7.18 -14.10 2.06
N VAL A 62 -7.14 -15.21 2.81
CA VAL A 62 -8.36 -15.88 3.31
C VAL A 62 -9.06 -15.06 4.37
N GLY A 63 -8.32 -14.55 5.36
CA GLY A 63 -8.88 -13.74 6.45
C GLY A 63 -9.52 -12.44 5.93
N ALA A 64 -8.85 -11.72 5.04
CA ALA A 64 -9.44 -10.53 4.44
C ALA A 64 -10.63 -10.86 3.50
N CYS A 65 -10.59 -11.99 2.79
CA CYS A 65 -11.75 -12.47 2.03
C CYS A 65 -12.99 -12.63 2.93
N LEU A 66 -12.84 -13.32 4.05
CA LEU A 66 -13.94 -13.50 5.02
C LEU A 66 -14.45 -12.15 5.53
N LEU A 67 -13.55 -11.23 5.91
CA LEU A 67 -13.93 -9.90 6.40
C LEU A 67 -14.64 -9.06 5.34
N PHE A 68 -14.17 -9.04 4.08
CA PHE A 68 -14.83 -8.30 3.01
C PHE A 68 -16.18 -8.90 2.62
N TRP A 69 -16.32 -10.23 2.62
CA TRP A 69 -17.61 -10.87 2.37
C TRP A 69 -18.60 -10.57 3.49
N THR A 70 -18.17 -10.64 4.75
CA THR A 70 -19.01 -10.27 5.90
C THR A 70 -19.41 -8.80 5.82
N ALA A 71 -18.48 -7.88 5.58
CA ALA A 71 -18.78 -6.46 5.40
C ALA A 71 -19.76 -6.22 4.23
N SER A 72 -19.67 -7.02 3.16
CA SER A 72 -20.55 -6.89 2.00
C SER A 72 -22.00 -7.25 2.28
N LEU A 73 -22.30 -7.99 3.36
CA LEU A 73 -23.68 -8.31 3.77
C LEU A 73 -24.43 -7.08 4.28
N LEU A 74 -23.67 -6.08 4.78
CA LEU A 74 -24.22 -4.82 5.30
C LEU A 74 -24.45 -3.75 4.23
N LEU A 75 -24.09 -4.03 2.98
CA LEU A 75 -24.11 -3.07 1.88
C LEU A 75 -25.04 -3.52 0.74
N PRO A 76 -25.57 -2.57 -0.05
CA PRO A 76 -26.36 -2.89 -1.23
C PRO A 76 -25.56 -3.77 -2.20
N ARG A 77 -26.22 -4.76 -2.79
CA ARG A 77 -25.61 -5.68 -3.75
C ARG A 77 -25.35 -4.96 -5.08
N GLU A 78 -24.07 -4.88 -5.48
CA GLU A 78 -23.67 -4.39 -6.79
C GLU A 78 -23.41 -5.57 -7.73
N ARG A 79 -23.93 -5.49 -8.96
CA ARG A 79 -23.67 -6.49 -10.00
C ARG A 79 -22.41 -6.07 -10.79
N VAL A 80 -21.40 -6.93 -10.77
CA VAL A 80 -20.16 -6.73 -11.53
C VAL A 80 -20.32 -7.38 -12.91
N SER A 81 -19.98 -6.66 -14.00
CA SER A 81 -20.02 -7.22 -15.35
C SER A 81 -18.97 -8.32 -15.53
N ARG A 82 -19.21 -9.27 -16.47
CA ARG A 82 -18.25 -10.35 -16.73
C ARG A 82 -16.88 -9.83 -17.18
N ARG A 83 -16.84 -8.74 -17.94
CA ARG A 83 -15.60 -8.09 -18.37
C ARG A 83 -14.84 -7.49 -17.20
N ASP A 84 -15.56 -6.78 -16.31
CA ASP A 84 -14.95 -6.17 -15.14
C ASP A 84 -14.52 -7.24 -14.13
N MET A 85 -15.22 -8.39 -14.08
CA MET A 85 -14.81 -9.53 -13.25
C MET A 85 -13.44 -10.09 -13.68
N ALA A 86 -13.19 -10.21 -14.98
CA ALA A 86 -11.88 -10.59 -15.48
C ALA A 86 -10.81 -9.53 -15.13
N ALA A 87 -11.14 -8.24 -15.25
CA ALA A 87 -10.23 -7.18 -14.84
C ALA A 87 -9.93 -7.21 -13.33
N LEU A 88 -10.93 -7.49 -12.48
CA LEU A 88 -10.74 -7.66 -11.03
C LEU A 88 -9.91 -8.91 -10.70
N PHE A 89 -10.01 -9.99 -11.50
CA PHE A 89 -9.14 -11.15 -11.35
C PHE A 89 -7.66 -10.76 -11.57
N PHE A 90 -7.34 -10.10 -12.68
CA PHE A 90 -5.96 -9.65 -12.91
C PHE A 90 -5.53 -8.57 -11.91
N ALA A 91 -6.42 -7.67 -11.50
CA ALA A 91 -6.15 -6.71 -10.43
C ALA A 91 -5.82 -7.43 -9.11
N SER A 92 -6.48 -8.56 -8.81
CA SER A 92 -6.16 -9.42 -7.66
C SER A 92 -4.77 -10.05 -7.80
N VAL A 93 -4.42 -10.55 -8.98
CA VAL A 93 -3.09 -11.14 -9.23
C VAL A 93 -2.00 -10.12 -8.95
N PHE A 94 -2.09 -8.91 -9.52
CA PHE A 94 -1.05 -7.88 -9.36
C PHE A 94 -1.12 -7.17 -8.00
N GLY A 95 -2.30 -6.77 -7.54
CA GLY A 95 -2.46 -5.95 -6.33
C GLY A 95 -2.46 -6.72 -5.03
N ILE A 96 -2.75 -8.02 -5.05
CA ILE A 96 -2.87 -8.84 -3.85
C ILE A 96 -1.89 -10.01 -3.90
N GLN A 97 -2.05 -10.94 -4.85
CA GLN A 97 -1.33 -12.20 -4.83
C GLN A 97 0.18 -12.01 -5.01
N LEU A 98 0.62 -11.49 -6.15
CA LEU A 98 2.03 -11.25 -6.42
C LEU A 98 2.61 -10.21 -5.45
N ASN A 99 1.90 -9.11 -5.22
CA ASN A 99 2.38 -8.06 -4.34
C ASN A 99 2.62 -8.59 -2.91
N GLN A 100 1.64 -9.23 -2.29
CA GLN A 100 1.78 -9.67 -0.89
C GLN A 100 2.73 -10.86 -0.73
N MET A 101 2.65 -11.85 -1.64
CA MET A 101 3.50 -13.03 -1.59
C MET A 101 4.98 -12.66 -1.77
N LEU A 102 5.29 -11.91 -2.84
CA LEU A 102 6.66 -11.53 -3.13
C LEU A 102 7.24 -10.59 -2.07
N PHE A 103 6.41 -9.70 -1.51
CA PHE A 103 6.80 -8.86 -0.39
C PHE A 103 7.17 -9.68 0.85
N LEU A 104 6.31 -10.61 1.28
CA LEU A 104 6.57 -11.42 2.48
C LEU A 104 7.73 -12.38 2.29
N TRP A 105 7.83 -13.01 1.14
CA TRP A 105 8.98 -13.86 0.81
C TRP A 105 10.26 -13.04 0.72
N GLY A 106 10.25 -11.90 0.05
CA GLY A 106 11.39 -10.98 0.03
C GLY A 106 11.79 -10.53 1.43
N LEU A 107 10.81 -10.10 2.25
CA LEU A 107 11.04 -9.67 3.63
C LEU A 107 11.61 -10.78 4.53
N SER A 108 11.28 -12.04 4.29
CA SER A 108 11.89 -13.17 5.03
C SER A 108 13.38 -13.29 4.75
N LEU A 109 13.84 -12.92 3.54
CA LEU A 109 15.22 -13.02 3.07
C LEU A 109 16.02 -11.72 3.19
N THR A 110 15.37 -10.57 3.42
CA THR A 110 16.02 -9.25 3.53
C THR A 110 15.66 -8.56 4.85
N SER A 111 16.26 -7.39 5.09
CA SER A 111 15.93 -6.59 6.28
C SER A 111 14.67 -5.75 6.09
N PRO A 112 13.94 -5.39 7.18
CA PRO A 112 12.86 -4.43 7.11
C PRO A 112 13.30 -3.05 6.59
N ILE A 113 14.57 -2.69 6.80
CA ILE A 113 15.17 -1.44 6.32
C ILE A 113 15.28 -1.46 4.81
N ASP A 114 15.84 -2.54 4.23
CA ASP A 114 16.03 -2.64 2.78
C ASP A 114 14.69 -2.75 2.06
N SER A 115 13.73 -3.50 2.61
CA SER A 115 12.35 -3.54 2.09
C SER A 115 11.68 -2.16 2.11
N SER A 116 11.95 -1.34 3.14
CA SER A 116 11.45 0.05 3.23
C SER A 116 12.11 0.98 2.20
N ILE A 117 13.41 0.80 1.92
CA ILE A 117 14.10 1.52 0.84
C ILE A 117 13.46 1.17 -0.50
N ILE A 118 13.25 -0.11 -0.78
CA ILE A 118 12.65 -0.58 -2.02
C ILE A 118 11.22 -0.05 -2.18
N ALA A 119 10.44 0.03 -1.11
CA ALA A 119 9.09 0.60 -1.15
C ALA A 119 9.06 2.06 -1.63
N THR A 120 10.16 2.81 -1.47
CA THR A 120 10.25 4.20 -1.98
C THR A 120 10.27 4.30 -3.51
N ILE A 121 10.49 3.18 -4.22
CA ILE A 121 10.46 3.13 -5.68
C ILE A 121 9.01 3.15 -6.21
N VAL A 122 8.03 2.73 -5.43
CA VAL A 122 6.61 2.62 -5.86
C VAL A 122 6.05 3.92 -6.46
N PRO A 123 6.21 5.12 -5.87
CA PRO A 123 5.71 6.34 -6.48
C PRO A 123 6.37 6.69 -7.82
N VAL A 124 7.66 6.38 -7.97
CA VAL A 124 8.39 6.57 -9.24
C VAL A 124 7.80 5.66 -10.32
N LEU A 125 7.66 4.37 -10.02
CA LEU A 125 7.05 3.37 -10.91
C LEU A 125 5.61 3.76 -11.27
N THR A 126 4.82 4.15 -10.27
CA THR A 126 3.42 4.57 -10.49
C THR A 126 3.34 5.81 -11.37
N MET A 127 4.25 6.78 -11.23
CA MET A 127 4.30 7.96 -12.08
C MET A 127 4.56 7.59 -13.55
N VAL A 128 5.53 6.71 -13.79
CA VAL A 128 5.86 6.23 -15.14
C VAL A 128 4.70 5.42 -15.73
N LEU A 129 4.18 4.44 -15.00
CA LEU A 129 3.08 3.59 -15.46
C LEU A 129 1.77 4.37 -15.64
N ALA A 130 1.50 5.38 -14.81
CA ALA A 130 0.33 6.26 -15.00
C ALA A 130 0.44 7.08 -16.30
N THR A 131 1.64 7.42 -16.73
CA THR A 131 1.84 8.07 -18.04
C THR A 131 1.53 7.11 -19.18
N VAL A 132 1.93 5.85 -19.07
CA VAL A 132 1.70 4.82 -20.10
C VAL A 132 0.23 4.41 -20.15
N PHE A 133 -0.36 3.99 -19.02
CA PHE A 133 -1.71 3.42 -18.98
C PHE A 133 -2.83 4.48 -18.97
N LEU A 134 -2.62 5.60 -18.26
CA LEU A 134 -3.65 6.61 -18.04
C LEU A 134 -3.37 7.91 -18.79
N ARG A 135 -2.25 7.97 -19.54
CA ARG A 135 -1.79 9.16 -20.28
C ARG A 135 -1.73 10.40 -19.38
N GLU A 136 -1.34 10.21 -18.13
CA GLU A 136 -1.12 11.33 -17.21
C GLU A 136 0.14 12.11 -17.62
N PRO A 137 0.10 13.46 -17.67
CA PRO A 137 1.29 14.23 -18.00
C PRO A 137 2.34 14.14 -16.88
N ILE A 138 3.61 14.05 -17.29
CA ILE A 138 4.74 14.26 -16.39
C ILE A 138 5.04 15.76 -16.38
N THR A 139 4.79 16.40 -15.24
CA THR A 139 5.09 17.82 -15.05
C THR A 139 6.30 17.97 -14.14
N TRP A 140 7.06 19.06 -14.28
CA TRP A 140 8.19 19.36 -13.41
C TRP A 140 7.82 19.34 -11.92
N LEU A 141 6.63 19.83 -11.59
CA LEU A 141 6.11 19.84 -10.22
C LEU A 141 5.86 18.40 -9.71
N LYS A 142 5.38 17.50 -10.59
CA LYS A 142 5.14 16.09 -10.28
C LYS A 142 6.45 15.35 -10.08
N SER A 143 7.39 15.49 -11.03
CA SER A 143 8.70 14.84 -10.95
C SER A 143 9.54 15.35 -9.78
N GLY A 144 9.57 16.67 -9.57
CA GLY A 144 10.25 17.28 -8.43
C GLY A 144 9.67 16.85 -7.10
N GLY A 145 8.33 16.74 -7.00
CA GLY A 145 7.67 16.24 -5.78
C GLY A 145 7.97 14.77 -5.50
N VAL A 146 7.98 13.91 -6.54
CA VAL A 146 8.36 12.50 -6.40
C VAL A 146 9.83 12.37 -5.97
N ALA A 147 10.73 13.12 -6.59
CA ALA A 147 12.15 13.11 -6.25
C ALA A 147 12.40 13.61 -4.81
N LEU A 148 11.75 14.70 -4.40
CA LEU A 148 11.86 15.25 -3.04
C LEU A 148 11.31 14.29 -1.98
N GLY A 149 10.16 13.67 -2.23
CA GLY A 149 9.58 12.69 -1.33
C GLY A 149 10.45 11.43 -1.20
N CYS A 150 10.99 10.95 -2.33
CA CYS A 150 11.93 9.83 -2.35
C CYS A 150 13.20 10.14 -1.55
N PHE A 151 13.81 11.31 -1.76
CA PHE A 151 14.98 11.75 -1.01
C PHE A 151 14.69 11.81 0.50
N GLY A 152 13.57 12.41 0.92
CA GLY A 152 13.19 12.49 2.32
C GLY A 152 12.97 11.10 2.94
N ALA A 153 12.31 10.19 2.24
CA ALA A 153 12.07 8.82 2.70
C ALA A 153 13.38 8.02 2.84
N LEU A 154 14.27 8.10 1.84
CA LEU A 154 15.58 7.45 1.88
C LEU A 154 16.47 8.01 3.00
N LEU A 155 16.46 9.33 3.20
CA LEU A 155 17.19 9.99 4.27
C LEU A 155 16.69 9.52 5.66
N LEU A 156 15.35 9.41 5.86
CA LEU A 156 14.80 8.87 7.11
C LEU A 156 15.28 7.46 7.38
N VAL A 157 15.22 6.58 6.39
CA VAL A 157 15.66 5.19 6.51
C VAL A 157 17.16 5.14 6.82
N ALA A 158 17.98 5.95 6.15
CA ALA A 158 19.44 6.02 6.39
C ALA A 158 19.77 6.50 7.82
N LEU A 159 19.06 7.50 8.32
CA LEU A 159 19.26 8.05 9.67
C LEU A 159 18.76 7.11 10.79
N SER A 160 17.89 6.15 10.47
CA SER A 160 17.34 5.17 11.42
C SER A 160 18.09 3.85 11.42
N ARG A 161 19.17 3.73 10.64
CA ARG A 161 20.06 2.55 10.66
C ARG A 161 20.85 2.52 11.96
N HIS A 162 20.40 1.71 12.92
CA HIS A 162 21.21 1.33 14.07
C HIS A 162 21.90 0.00 13.75
N GLY A 163 23.23 -0.05 13.89
CA GLY A 163 24.07 -1.15 13.43
C GLY A 163 23.62 -2.53 13.89
N GLY A 164 23.74 -3.53 13.02
CA GLY A 164 23.46 -4.94 13.31
C GLY A 164 22.29 -5.54 12.55
N GLY A 165 21.96 -5.04 11.34
CA GLY A 165 20.93 -5.65 10.50
C GLY A 165 21.36 -7.00 9.94
N GLN A 166 20.43 -7.95 9.85
CA GLN A 166 20.55 -9.20 9.09
C GLN A 166 21.14 -8.90 7.69
N ALA A 167 22.06 -9.73 7.21
CA ALA A 167 22.64 -9.57 5.87
C ALA A 167 21.52 -9.53 4.83
N SER A 168 21.49 -8.48 4.03
CA SER A 168 20.53 -8.34 2.94
C SER A 168 20.82 -9.37 1.86
N SER A 169 19.78 -10.04 1.37
CA SER A 169 19.87 -10.98 0.26
C SER A 169 19.44 -10.29 -1.04
N VAL A 170 20.30 -10.34 -2.06
CA VAL A 170 19.97 -9.85 -3.41
C VAL A 170 18.66 -10.45 -3.93
N MET A 171 18.40 -11.73 -3.62
CA MET A 171 17.14 -12.39 -3.97
C MET A 171 15.95 -11.77 -3.23
N GLY A 172 16.09 -11.50 -1.93
CA GLY A 172 15.05 -10.84 -1.13
C GLY A 172 14.72 -9.46 -1.66
N ASP A 173 15.73 -8.67 -2.00
CA ASP A 173 15.57 -7.33 -2.57
C ASP A 173 14.90 -7.38 -3.94
N ALA A 174 15.31 -8.32 -4.82
CA ALA A 174 14.69 -8.52 -6.12
C ALA A 174 13.18 -8.88 -6.01
N LEU A 175 12.80 -9.75 -5.07
CA LEU A 175 11.41 -10.09 -4.80
C LEU A 175 10.61 -8.87 -4.33
N CYS A 176 11.17 -8.04 -3.45
CA CYS A 176 10.54 -6.79 -3.01
C CYS A 176 10.38 -5.80 -4.17
N ILE A 177 11.35 -5.70 -5.09
CA ILE A 177 11.25 -4.85 -6.29
C ILE A 177 10.11 -5.35 -7.19
N VAL A 178 10.03 -6.65 -7.47
CA VAL A 178 8.94 -7.21 -8.30
C VAL A 178 7.59 -6.99 -7.63
N SER A 179 7.50 -7.12 -6.30
CA SER A 179 6.31 -6.77 -5.53
C SER A 179 5.91 -5.30 -5.73
N ALA A 180 6.87 -4.37 -5.64
CA ALA A 180 6.64 -2.94 -5.85
C ALA A 180 6.14 -2.62 -7.28
N VAL A 181 6.73 -3.25 -8.30
CA VAL A 181 6.26 -3.15 -9.70
C VAL A 181 4.84 -3.66 -9.83
N SER A 182 4.54 -4.83 -9.25
CA SER A 182 3.21 -5.44 -9.26
C SER A 182 2.15 -4.50 -8.67
N TYR A 183 2.46 -3.88 -7.53
CA TYR A 183 1.57 -2.91 -6.89
C TYR A 183 1.36 -1.64 -7.73
N ALA A 184 2.41 -1.13 -8.36
CA ALA A 184 2.31 0.04 -9.25
C ALA A 184 1.45 -0.25 -10.49
N VAL A 185 1.54 -1.47 -11.06
CA VAL A 185 0.63 -1.94 -12.14
C VAL A 185 -0.81 -1.97 -11.65
N TYR A 186 -1.07 -2.53 -10.45
CA TYR A 186 -2.41 -2.54 -9.86
C TYR A 186 -2.98 -1.12 -9.73
N LEU A 187 -2.20 -0.17 -9.20
CA LEU A 187 -2.66 1.21 -9.00
C LEU A 187 -3.00 1.93 -10.29
N THR A 188 -2.38 1.54 -11.40
CA THR A 188 -2.48 2.27 -12.69
C THR A 188 -3.34 1.55 -13.71
N ALA A 189 -3.01 0.31 -14.08
CA ALA A 189 -3.67 -0.41 -15.16
C ALA A 189 -5.13 -0.78 -14.85
N PHE A 190 -5.44 -1.02 -13.58
CA PHE A 190 -6.78 -1.46 -13.14
C PHE A 190 -7.62 -0.37 -12.48
N ARG A 191 -7.10 0.86 -12.40
CA ARG A 191 -7.75 1.98 -11.72
C ARG A 191 -9.21 2.18 -12.14
N ASP A 192 -9.47 2.19 -13.44
CA ASP A 192 -10.81 2.50 -13.98
C ASP A 192 -11.86 1.47 -13.54
N THR A 193 -11.48 0.19 -13.46
CA THR A 193 -12.36 -0.86 -12.94
C THR A 193 -12.54 -0.75 -11.44
N ILE A 194 -11.47 -0.43 -10.69
CA ILE A 194 -11.51 -0.33 -9.22
C ILE A 194 -12.40 0.82 -8.77
N VAL A 195 -12.34 1.97 -9.42
CA VAL A 195 -13.14 3.15 -9.03
C VAL A 195 -14.61 3.07 -9.48
N LYS A 196 -14.94 2.14 -10.38
CA LYS A 196 -16.28 1.95 -10.93
C LYS A 196 -17.26 1.38 -9.89
N TYR A 197 -16.79 0.49 -9.03
CA TYR A 197 -17.59 -0.22 -8.02
C TYR A 197 -17.27 0.29 -6.60
N SER A 198 -18.12 -0.04 -5.62
CA SER A 198 -17.81 0.27 -4.22
C SER A 198 -16.52 -0.40 -3.78
N PRO A 199 -15.71 0.22 -2.87
CA PRO A 199 -14.48 -0.37 -2.36
C PRO A 199 -14.67 -1.79 -1.82
N VAL A 200 -15.77 -2.03 -1.09
CA VAL A 200 -16.08 -3.36 -0.54
C VAL A 200 -16.39 -4.36 -1.66
N THR A 201 -17.18 -3.96 -2.67
CA THR A 201 -17.49 -4.83 -3.82
C THR A 201 -16.23 -5.18 -4.60
N THR A 202 -15.37 -4.22 -4.86
CA THR A 202 -14.09 -4.45 -5.54
C THR A 202 -13.20 -5.42 -4.73
N MET A 203 -13.01 -5.12 -3.45
CA MET A 203 -12.11 -5.91 -2.60
C MET A 203 -12.63 -7.31 -2.31
N LYS A 204 -13.93 -7.50 -2.10
CA LYS A 204 -14.46 -8.85 -1.87
C LYS A 204 -14.18 -9.81 -3.03
N TRP A 205 -14.34 -9.35 -4.28
CA TRP A 205 -14.05 -10.19 -5.45
C TRP A 205 -12.55 -10.41 -5.62
N MET A 206 -11.74 -9.37 -5.47
CA MET A 206 -10.29 -9.50 -5.57
C MET A 206 -9.74 -10.45 -4.49
N PHE A 207 -10.19 -10.33 -3.24
CA PHE A 207 -9.76 -11.23 -2.17
C PHE A 207 -10.36 -12.63 -2.30
N LEU A 208 -11.53 -12.81 -2.92
CA LEU A 208 -12.04 -14.15 -3.24
C LEU A 208 -11.12 -14.87 -4.22
N PHE A 209 -10.72 -14.21 -5.31
CA PHE A 209 -9.77 -14.78 -6.26
C PHE A 209 -8.43 -15.09 -5.60
N ALA A 210 -7.92 -14.18 -4.76
CA ALA A 210 -6.69 -14.40 -4.02
C ALA A 210 -6.82 -15.56 -3.02
N ALA A 211 -7.92 -15.68 -2.29
CA ALA A 211 -8.13 -16.75 -1.32
C ALA A 211 -8.23 -18.13 -1.98
N VAL A 212 -8.93 -18.22 -3.13
CA VAL A 212 -9.04 -19.47 -3.89
C VAL A 212 -7.68 -19.93 -4.40
N SER A 213 -6.89 -19.03 -4.99
CA SER A 213 -5.54 -19.38 -5.44
C SER A 213 -4.59 -19.66 -4.28
N ALA A 214 -4.69 -18.91 -3.17
CA ALA A 214 -3.88 -19.18 -1.98
C ALA A 214 -4.19 -20.55 -1.35
N ALA A 215 -5.46 -20.93 -1.25
CA ALA A 215 -5.85 -22.24 -0.76
C ALA A 215 -5.30 -23.38 -1.63
N ALA A 216 -5.25 -23.20 -2.96
CA ALA A 216 -4.71 -24.18 -3.88
C ALA A 216 -3.18 -24.27 -3.87
N ILE A 217 -2.48 -23.12 -3.75
CA ILE A 217 -1.02 -23.04 -3.91
C ILE A 217 -0.31 -23.24 -2.55
N TYR A 218 -0.88 -22.70 -1.46
CA TYR A 218 -0.21 -22.63 -0.15
C TYR A 218 -0.78 -23.61 0.88
N TYR A 219 -1.51 -24.67 0.44
CA TYR A 219 -2.08 -25.66 1.36
C TYR A 219 -1.02 -26.38 2.19
N ARG A 220 0.16 -26.68 1.61
CA ARG A 220 1.27 -27.33 2.32
C ARG A 220 1.88 -26.45 3.42
N PRO A 221 2.30 -25.19 3.13
CA PRO A 221 2.70 -24.25 4.18
C PRO A 221 1.67 -24.07 5.29
N LEU A 222 0.37 -23.99 4.95
CA LEU A 222 -0.71 -23.87 5.93
C LEU A 222 -0.83 -25.13 6.81
N ALA A 223 -0.75 -26.31 6.21
CA ALA A 223 -0.84 -27.57 6.94
C ALA A 223 0.40 -27.86 7.81
N GLY A 224 1.54 -27.26 7.47
CA GLY A 224 2.79 -27.42 8.20
C GLY A 224 2.95 -26.52 9.43
N VAL A 225 2.01 -25.60 9.68
CA VAL A 225 2.06 -24.72 10.85
C VAL A 225 1.66 -25.49 12.11
N ASP A 226 2.55 -25.51 13.10
CA ASP A 226 2.19 -26.00 14.44
C ASP A 226 1.46 -24.91 15.23
N TYR A 227 0.12 -24.94 15.13
CA TYR A 227 -0.74 -23.96 15.78
C TYR A 227 -0.66 -23.99 17.31
N GLY A 228 -0.24 -25.12 17.90
CA GLY A 228 -0.09 -25.28 19.35
C GLY A 228 1.19 -24.64 19.89
N ALA A 229 2.20 -24.51 19.04
CA ALA A 229 3.48 -23.91 19.39
C ALA A 229 3.54 -22.39 19.18
N LEU A 230 2.52 -21.79 18.54
CA LEU A 230 2.49 -20.34 18.27
C LEU A 230 2.28 -19.55 19.57
N GLU A 231 3.21 -18.64 19.85
CA GLU A 231 3.10 -17.71 20.98
C GLU A 231 1.90 -16.74 20.82
N PRO A 232 1.30 -16.27 21.93
CA PRO A 232 0.23 -15.27 21.90
C PRO A 232 0.60 -13.99 21.13
N ALA A 233 1.87 -13.57 21.19
CA ALA A 233 2.38 -12.42 20.44
C ALA A 233 2.32 -12.65 18.93
N THR A 234 2.65 -13.86 18.46
CA THR A 234 2.55 -14.25 17.05
C THR A 234 1.10 -14.22 16.57
N TRP A 235 0.15 -14.72 17.37
CA TRP A 235 -1.28 -14.61 17.06
C TRP A 235 -1.76 -13.15 16.99
N GLY A 236 -1.29 -12.29 17.91
CA GLY A 236 -1.55 -10.85 17.87
C GLY A 236 -1.02 -10.21 16.59
N GLY A 237 0.20 -10.57 16.18
CA GLY A 237 0.81 -10.12 14.94
C GLY A 237 0.05 -10.57 13.70
N ILE A 238 -0.36 -11.84 13.62
CA ILE A 238 -1.23 -12.36 12.53
C ILE A 238 -2.54 -11.58 12.48
N GLY A 239 -3.19 -11.38 13.65
CA GLY A 239 -4.41 -10.59 13.75
C GLY A 239 -4.25 -9.16 13.21
N TYR A 240 -3.17 -8.47 13.61
CA TYR A 240 -2.85 -7.14 13.08
C TYR A 240 -2.66 -7.17 11.55
N VAL A 241 -1.90 -8.13 11.04
CA VAL A 241 -1.60 -8.24 9.60
C VAL A 241 -2.85 -8.51 8.79
N VAL A 242 -3.76 -9.36 9.28
CA VAL A 242 -5.02 -9.69 8.59
C VAL A 242 -6.02 -8.52 8.68
N VAL A 243 -6.30 -8.03 9.89
CA VAL A 243 -7.36 -7.03 10.11
C VAL A 243 -6.90 -5.63 9.74
N CYS A 244 -5.81 -5.15 10.33
CA CYS A 244 -5.37 -3.77 10.14
C CYS A 244 -4.65 -3.61 8.81
N SER A 245 -3.56 -4.36 8.62
CA SER A 245 -2.68 -4.18 7.46
C SER A 245 -3.30 -4.67 6.15
N THR A 246 -4.21 -5.66 6.19
CA THR A 246 -4.85 -6.16 4.98
C THR A 246 -6.27 -5.62 4.84
N PHE A 247 -7.21 -5.97 5.70
CA PHE A 247 -8.60 -5.57 5.51
C PHE A 247 -8.78 -4.04 5.54
N VAL A 248 -8.33 -3.35 6.59
CA VAL A 248 -8.52 -1.90 6.72
C VAL A 248 -7.75 -1.15 5.63
N SER A 249 -6.47 -1.45 5.44
CA SER A 249 -5.65 -0.71 4.47
C SER A 249 -6.12 -0.94 3.02
N TYR A 250 -6.46 -2.18 2.65
CA TYR A 250 -7.00 -2.47 1.32
C TYR A 250 -8.43 -1.95 1.11
N LEU A 251 -9.19 -1.68 2.17
CA LEU A 251 -10.45 -0.93 2.06
C LEU A 251 -10.18 0.56 1.77
N MET A 252 -9.19 1.15 2.43
CA MET A 252 -8.89 2.58 2.35
C MET A 252 -8.23 2.99 1.02
N VAL A 253 -7.39 2.13 0.42
CA VAL A 253 -6.72 2.45 -0.85
C VAL A 253 -7.71 2.71 -1.99
N PRO A 254 -8.71 1.87 -2.30
CA PRO A 254 -9.73 2.18 -3.31
C PRO A 254 -10.55 3.42 -2.99
N VAL A 255 -10.81 3.72 -1.70
CA VAL A 255 -11.42 5.00 -1.31
C VAL A 255 -10.55 6.16 -1.77
N GLY A 256 -9.25 6.09 -1.53
CA GLY A 256 -8.29 7.09 -2.02
C GLY A 256 -8.28 7.19 -3.55
N GLN A 257 -8.25 6.06 -4.26
CA GLN A 257 -8.23 6.00 -5.72
C GLN A 257 -9.47 6.61 -6.39
N ARG A 258 -10.62 6.62 -5.72
CA ARG A 258 -11.84 7.26 -6.24
C ARG A 258 -11.70 8.77 -6.37
N PHE A 259 -10.97 9.40 -5.48
CA PHE A 259 -10.89 10.86 -5.39
C PHE A 259 -9.54 11.42 -5.85
N LEU A 260 -8.49 10.58 -5.86
CA LEU A 260 -7.12 10.98 -6.12
C LEU A 260 -6.51 10.20 -7.28
N ARG A 261 -5.51 10.81 -7.91
CA ARG A 261 -4.77 10.18 -9.02
C ARG A 261 -3.82 9.10 -8.48
N PRO A 262 -3.51 8.03 -9.25
CA PRO A 262 -2.60 6.97 -8.84
C PRO A 262 -1.25 7.47 -8.32
N THR A 263 -0.65 8.46 -8.98
CA THR A 263 0.61 9.06 -8.52
C THR A 263 0.46 9.70 -7.14
N VAL A 264 -0.67 10.38 -6.84
CA VAL A 264 -0.92 10.94 -5.50
C VAL A 264 -1.14 9.81 -4.49
N VAL A 265 -1.90 8.77 -4.86
CA VAL A 265 -2.13 7.59 -4.00
C VAL A 265 -0.81 6.94 -3.60
N SER A 266 0.07 6.68 -4.57
CA SER A 266 1.36 6.03 -4.31
C SER A 266 2.34 6.90 -3.50
N MET A 267 2.26 8.24 -3.60
CA MET A 267 3.10 9.15 -2.81
C MET A 267 2.92 8.98 -1.30
N TYR A 268 1.76 8.51 -0.86
CA TYR A 268 1.54 8.22 0.56
C TYR A 268 2.42 7.08 1.09
N ASN A 269 2.99 6.23 0.24
CA ASN A 269 3.96 5.22 0.67
C ASN A 269 5.20 5.85 1.33
N TYR A 270 5.55 7.09 0.99
CA TYR A 270 6.63 7.83 1.66
C TYR A 270 6.30 8.21 3.12
N VAL A 271 5.04 8.15 3.53
CA VAL A 271 4.63 8.35 4.92
C VAL A 271 5.05 7.16 5.80
N GLN A 272 5.16 5.96 5.24
CA GLN A 272 5.47 4.74 5.99
C GLN A 272 6.80 4.82 6.76
N PRO A 273 7.94 5.25 6.17
CA PRO A 273 9.17 5.47 6.92
C PRO A 273 9.03 6.52 8.04
N VAL A 274 8.23 7.56 7.82
CA VAL A 274 7.97 8.58 8.86
C VAL A 274 7.26 7.96 10.05
N VAL A 275 6.22 7.17 9.78
CA VAL A 275 5.47 6.45 10.82
C VAL A 275 6.38 5.46 11.58
N ALA A 276 7.22 4.71 10.86
CA ALA A 276 8.17 3.79 11.47
C ALA A 276 9.12 4.51 12.43
N VAL A 277 9.69 5.66 12.02
CA VAL A 277 10.56 6.49 12.86
C VAL A 277 9.81 7.02 14.08
N VAL A 278 8.61 7.56 13.90
CA VAL A 278 7.80 8.06 15.03
C VAL A 278 7.54 6.93 16.04
N PHE A 279 7.18 5.76 15.55
CA PHE A 279 6.93 4.59 16.41
C PHE A 279 8.19 4.17 17.21
N THR A 280 9.36 4.08 16.55
CA THR A 280 10.62 3.69 17.23
C THR A 280 11.06 4.72 18.25
N VAL A 281 10.83 6.01 17.99
CA VAL A 281 11.09 7.09 18.98
C VAL A 281 10.14 6.99 20.17
N LEU A 282 8.84 6.78 19.94
CA LEU A 282 7.86 6.62 21.03
C LEU A 282 8.11 5.36 21.86
N ALA A 283 8.64 4.31 21.24
CA ALA A 283 9.04 3.07 21.92
C ALA A 283 10.38 3.21 22.69
N GLY A 284 11.03 4.38 22.65
CA GLY A 284 12.32 4.61 23.31
C GLY A 284 13.50 3.90 22.63
N LEU A 285 13.31 3.37 21.43
CA LEU A 285 14.32 2.63 20.66
C LEU A 285 15.18 3.54 19.78
N ASP A 286 14.79 4.81 19.62
CA ASP A 286 15.47 5.78 18.76
C ASP A 286 15.24 7.21 19.28
N THR A 287 16.00 8.19 18.75
CA THR A 287 15.88 9.62 19.11
C THR A 287 15.46 10.44 17.89
N PHE A 288 14.60 11.46 18.12
CA PHE A 288 14.17 12.37 17.08
C PHE A 288 15.10 13.58 17.02
N GLY A 289 16.03 13.55 16.06
CA GLY A 289 16.94 14.67 15.80
C GLY A 289 16.45 15.62 14.71
N PRO A 290 17.07 16.84 14.59
CA PRO A 290 16.69 17.82 13.56
C PRO A 290 16.77 17.27 12.11
N ALA A 291 17.72 16.40 11.82
CA ALA A 291 17.88 15.77 10.50
C ALA A 291 16.67 14.89 10.15
N LYS A 292 16.11 14.13 11.11
CA LYS A 292 14.89 13.33 10.89
C LYS A 292 13.67 14.24 10.67
N GLY A 293 13.59 15.37 11.38
CA GLY A 293 12.57 16.39 11.17
C GLY A 293 12.63 16.97 9.76
N LEU A 294 13.82 17.32 9.26
CA LEU A 294 14.01 17.82 7.90
C LEU A 294 13.62 16.77 6.86
N ALA A 295 14.03 15.52 7.05
CA ALA A 295 13.69 14.43 6.15
C ALA A 295 12.17 14.20 6.08
N ALA A 296 11.48 14.21 7.20
CA ALA A 296 10.00 14.14 7.25
C ALA A 296 9.35 15.34 6.54
N ALA A 297 9.88 16.55 6.72
CA ALA A 297 9.41 17.73 6.01
C ALA A 297 9.56 17.61 4.48
N CYS A 298 10.67 17.04 3.99
CA CYS A 298 10.86 16.72 2.56
C CYS A 298 9.80 15.74 2.04
N VAL A 299 9.46 14.69 2.82
CA VAL A 299 8.39 13.75 2.45
C VAL A 299 7.05 14.48 2.27
N PHE A 300 6.64 15.27 3.25
CA PHE A 300 5.34 15.96 3.19
C PHE A 300 5.30 17.04 2.11
N ALA A 301 6.40 17.77 1.92
CA ALA A 301 6.53 18.72 0.82
C ALA A 301 6.43 18.02 -0.55
N GLY A 302 7.05 16.85 -0.72
CA GLY A 302 6.94 16.03 -1.91
C GLY A 302 5.51 15.60 -2.21
N VAL A 303 4.80 15.06 -1.21
CA VAL A 303 3.38 14.68 -1.33
C VAL A 303 2.52 15.89 -1.72
N TRP A 304 2.75 17.05 -1.09
CA TRP A 304 2.03 18.28 -1.38
C TRP A 304 2.26 18.78 -2.81
N LEU A 305 3.52 18.79 -3.29
CA LEU A 305 3.87 19.20 -4.66
C LEU A 305 3.16 18.32 -5.70
N VAL A 306 3.19 16.98 -5.53
CA VAL A 306 2.51 16.06 -6.45
C VAL A 306 1.00 16.27 -6.42
N THR A 307 0.42 16.50 -5.25
CA THR A 307 -1.02 16.77 -5.11
C THR A 307 -1.42 18.05 -5.85
N LYS A 308 -0.58 19.08 -5.84
CA LYS A 308 -0.79 20.36 -6.54
C LYS A 308 -0.49 20.30 -8.04
N SER A 309 0.21 19.26 -8.53
CA SER A 309 0.55 19.14 -9.95
C SER A 309 -0.72 19.04 -10.82
N ARG A 310 -0.66 19.59 -12.03
CA ARG A 310 -1.81 19.65 -12.97
C ARG A 310 -2.18 18.24 -13.47
N SER A 311 -3.48 17.98 -13.59
CA SER A 311 -4.00 16.78 -14.26
C SER A 311 -4.12 17.02 -15.77
N ARG A 312 -4.24 15.92 -16.55
CA ARG A 312 -4.52 16.01 -17.99
C ARG A 312 -5.76 16.84 -18.28
N ALA A 313 -6.86 16.61 -17.59
CA ALA A 313 -8.10 17.37 -17.77
C ALA A 313 -7.94 18.87 -17.50
N GLN A 314 -7.10 19.24 -16.52
CA GLN A 314 -6.80 20.66 -16.26
C GLN A 314 -5.97 21.28 -17.37
N MET A 315 -4.97 20.56 -17.91
CA MET A 315 -4.15 21.07 -19.02
C MET A 315 -4.96 21.19 -20.31
N GLU A 316 -5.85 20.22 -20.61
CA GLU A 316 -6.76 20.29 -21.76
C GLU A 316 -7.77 21.43 -21.63
N ALA A 317 -8.26 21.74 -20.43
CA ALA A 317 -9.16 22.86 -20.19
C ALA A 317 -8.47 24.21 -20.33
N GLU A 318 -7.18 24.31 -19.95
CA GLU A 318 -6.38 25.55 -20.12
C GLU A 318 -5.95 25.75 -21.59
N GLY A 319 -5.63 24.69 -22.33
CA GLY A 319 -5.28 24.78 -23.75
C GLY A 319 -6.45 25.08 -24.70
N ARG A 320 -7.70 25.06 -24.20
CA ARG A 320 -8.91 25.46 -24.92
C ARG A 320 -9.34 26.90 -24.64
N ARG A 321 -8.63 27.62 -23.79
CA ARG A 321 -8.82 29.05 -23.50
C ARG A 321 -7.78 29.87 -24.25
#